data_371592562370ddfd79cdf936d12660dc
#
_entry.id   371592562370ddfd79cdf936d12660dc
#
_cell.length_a   1.000
_cell.length_b   1.000
_cell.length_c   1.000
_cell.angle_alpha   90.00
_cell.angle_beta   90.00
_cell.angle_gamma   90.00
#
_symmetry.space_group_name_H-M   'P 1'
#
loop_
_entity.id
_entity.type
_entity.pdbx_description
1 polymer ?
#
loop_
_entity_poly.entity_id
_entity_poly.type
_entity_poly.pdbx_seq_one_letter_code
_entity_poly.pdbx_strand_id
1 'polypeptide(L)'
;MELYQIRYCLAVAETLNFTRAAERCFVSQPALTKAIQKLEDALGGLLFDRSKVAVSLTDFGRSMLPSLQQIYAATSQTRELARRLQQDRSEAVRVGIICTIDLNAIFPAFLAFQQAFPKTNIQFREGSMEALIDALDKGDIDVALLASPFAIARRFSGPVLYAEDFVVAHGPTHRFGQRSALSLTDLQGEAYCQRSLCEYSLYIERVMAERGVDVNVVQQTPREDWVQTMVRAGVGVAFMAESTAVSGGLSFTHVPDARFVREVRAMVLSDRPHSGAVGQLLAFLPGFDWSHIPCLKKPDVTG
;
A
#
# COMPACT_ATOMS: atom_id res chain seq x y z
N MET A 1 -0.38 -34.17 -1.84
CA MET A 1 -0.61 -32.75 -1.46
C MET A 1 -1.65 -32.17 -2.40
N GLU A 2 -2.78 -31.66 -1.84
CA GLU A 2 -3.93 -31.13 -2.59
C GLU A 2 -4.15 -29.64 -2.25
N LEU A 3 -4.68 -28.86 -3.18
CA LEU A 3 -4.87 -27.42 -3.00
C LEU A 3 -5.79 -27.02 -1.83
N TYR A 4 -6.83 -27.83 -1.56
CA TYR A 4 -7.70 -27.57 -0.42
C TYR A 4 -6.99 -27.76 0.92
N GLN A 5 -6.00 -28.66 0.99
CA GLN A 5 -5.18 -28.87 2.19
C GLN A 5 -4.32 -27.65 2.47
N ILE A 6 -3.72 -27.07 1.41
CA ILE A 6 -2.96 -25.82 1.52
C ILE A 6 -3.86 -24.69 1.99
N ARG A 7 -5.05 -24.51 1.39
CA ARG A 7 -6.03 -23.50 1.82
C ARG A 7 -6.38 -23.61 3.30
N TYR A 8 -6.60 -24.83 3.79
CA TYR A 8 -6.93 -25.07 5.20
C TYR A 8 -5.75 -24.77 6.12
N CYS A 9 -4.52 -25.14 5.70
CA CYS A 9 -3.30 -24.79 6.41
C CYS A 9 -3.14 -23.26 6.54
N LEU A 10 -3.32 -22.52 5.46
CA LEU A 10 -3.23 -21.06 5.47
C LEU A 10 -4.29 -20.43 6.38
N ALA A 11 -5.53 -20.95 6.37
CA ALA A 11 -6.59 -20.47 7.26
C ALA A 11 -6.25 -20.71 8.75
N VAL A 12 -5.62 -21.85 9.09
CA VAL A 12 -5.17 -22.10 10.47
C VAL A 12 -3.99 -21.21 10.82
N ALA A 13 -3.05 -20.98 9.92
CA ALA A 13 -1.92 -20.09 10.15
C ALA A 13 -2.34 -18.63 10.44
N GLU A 14 -3.40 -18.16 9.78
CA GLU A 14 -3.97 -16.83 10.01
C GLU A 14 -4.78 -16.72 11.31
N THR A 15 -5.56 -17.75 11.65
CA THR A 15 -6.48 -17.70 12.80
C THR A 15 -5.88 -18.25 14.09
N LEU A 16 -4.83 -19.06 14.00
CA LEU A 16 -4.23 -19.87 15.05
C LEU A 16 -5.28 -20.68 15.84
N ASN A 17 -6.38 -21.07 15.17
CA ASN A 17 -7.51 -21.76 15.75
C ASN A 17 -8.20 -22.66 14.70
N PHE A 18 -8.20 -23.96 14.93
CA PHE A 18 -8.76 -24.95 14.00
C PHE A 18 -10.28 -24.82 13.80
N THR A 19 -11.02 -24.43 14.84
CA THR A 19 -12.48 -24.25 14.75
C THR A 19 -12.81 -23.03 13.89
N ARG A 20 -12.19 -21.88 14.17
CA ARG A 20 -12.38 -20.65 13.38
C ARG A 20 -11.93 -20.82 11.93
N ALA A 21 -10.82 -21.55 11.71
CA ALA A 21 -10.37 -21.88 10.36
C ALA A 21 -11.36 -22.75 9.60
N ALA A 22 -11.98 -23.73 10.28
CA ALA A 22 -12.99 -24.62 9.69
C ALA A 22 -14.25 -23.84 9.30
N GLU A 23 -14.73 -22.96 10.17
CA GLU A 23 -15.85 -22.05 9.87
C GLU A 23 -15.56 -21.20 8.64
N ARG A 24 -14.37 -20.57 8.60
CA ARG A 24 -13.93 -19.73 7.47
C ARG A 24 -13.80 -20.52 6.15
N CYS A 25 -13.45 -21.79 6.24
CA CYS A 25 -13.33 -22.69 5.08
C CYS A 25 -14.65 -23.39 4.71
N PHE A 26 -15.73 -23.20 5.47
CA PHE A 26 -17.04 -23.85 5.30
C PHE A 26 -16.95 -25.37 5.35
N VAL A 27 -16.20 -25.90 6.33
CA VAL A 27 -16.05 -27.33 6.57
C VAL A 27 -16.13 -27.66 8.06
N SER A 28 -16.30 -28.96 8.40
CA SER A 28 -16.21 -29.37 9.80
C SER A 28 -14.76 -29.37 10.30
N GLN A 29 -14.57 -29.05 11.56
CA GLN A 29 -13.24 -29.04 12.20
C GLN A 29 -12.51 -30.41 12.09
N PRO A 30 -13.16 -31.59 12.24
CA PRO A 30 -12.51 -32.88 12.01
C PRO A 30 -12.01 -33.05 10.56
N ALA A 31 -12.79 -32.59 9.57
CA ALA A 31 -12.42 -32.67 8.16
C ALA A 31 -11.19 -31.79 7.87
N LEU A 32 -11.16 -30.55 8.39
CA LEU A 32 -10.03 -29.65 8.27
C LEU A 32 -8.78 -30.24 8.94
N THR A 33 -8.91 -30.76 10.16
CA THR A 33 -7.80 -31.38 10.90
C THR A 33 -7.19 -32.53 10.13
N LYS A 34 -8.05 -33.46 9.61
CA LYS A 34 -7.59 -34.62 8.82
C LYS A 34 -6.88 -34.18 7.51
N ALA A 35 -7.36 -33.11 6.89
CA ALA A 35 -6.75 -32.59 5.68
C ALA A 35 -5.35 -32.00 5.96
N ILE A 36 -5.18 -31.28 7.06
CA ILE A 36 -3.88 -30.75 7.48
C ILE A 36 -2.92 -31.88 7.88
N GLN A 37 -3.36 -32.91 8.59
CA GLN A 37 -2.53 -34.08 8.89
C GLN A 37 -2.00 -34.73 7.63
N LYS A 38 -2.84 -34.94 6.61
CA LYS A 38 -2.39 -35.46 5.30
C LYS A 38 -1.38 -34.55 4.60
N LEU A 39 -1.48 -33.24 4.79
CA LEU A 39 -0.50 -32.29 4.26
C LEU A 39 0.82 -32.41 5.01
N GLU A 40 0.78 -32.49 6.35
CA GLU A 40 1.93 -32.71 7.23
C GLU A 40 2.66 -34.02 6.88
N ASP A 41 1.91 -35.11 6.69
CA ASP A 41 2.44 -36.40 6.24
C ASP A 41 3.13 -36.30 4.88
N ALA A 42 2.50 -35.61 3.93
CA ALA A 42 3.05 -35.43 2.59
C ALA A 42 4.29 -34.51 2.54
N LEU A 43 4.45 -33.61 3.50
CA LEU A 43 5.61 -32.71 3.63
C LEU A 43 6.71 -33.29 4.53
N GLY A 44 6.41 -34.35 5.29
CA GLY A 44 7.35 -35.01 6.19
C GLY A 44 7.61 -34.27 7.50
N GLY A 45 6.71 -33.37 7.93
CA GLY A 45 6.87 -32.63 9.17
C GLY A 45 5.60 -31.92 9.64
N LEU A 46 5.50 -31.67 10.95
CA LEU A 46 4.35 -30.98 11.55
C LEU A 46 4.43 -29.48 11.27
N LEU A 47 3.35 -28.93 10.76
CA LEU A 47 3.20 -27.50 10.49
C LEU A 47 2.74 -26.74 11.75
N PHE A 48 1.96 -27.40 12.61
CA PHE A 48 1.37 -26.79 13.82
C PHE A 48 1.71 -27.57 15.07
N ASP A 49 2.10 -26.84 16.12
CA ASP A 49 2.20 -27.36 17.48
C ASP A 49 0.82 -27.28 18.14
N ARG A 50 0.27 -28.47 18.49
CA ARG A 50 -1.05 -28.65 19.10
C ARG A 50 -0.94 -29.09 20.58
N SER A 51 0.28 -29.20 21.10
CA SER A 51 0.52 -29.67 22.47
C SER A 51 0.29 -28.60 23.52
N LYS A 52 0.20 -27.33 23.11
CA LYS A 52 0.01 -26.17 23.97
C LYS A 52 -1.46 -25.73 24.01
N VAL A 53 -1.80 -24.93 25.02
CA VAL A 53 -3.14 -24.33 25.17
C VAL A 53 -3.55 -23.51 23.94
N ALA A 54 -2.57 -22.89 23.25
CA ALA A 54 -2.77 -22.15 22.02
C ALA A 54 -2.02 -22.82 20.86
N VAL A 55 -2.69 -22.96 19.72
CA VAL A 55 -2.09 -23.44 18.47
C VAL A 55 -1.03 -22.45 17.99
N SER A 56 0.14 -22.95 17.62
CA SER A 56 1.21 -22.14 17.05
C SER A 56 1.89 -22.88 15.88
N LEU A 57 2.56 -22.13 15.00
CA LEU A 57 3.40 -22.73 13.97
C LEU A 57 4.64 -23.36 14.57
N THR A 58 5.04 -24.52 14.08
CA THR A 58 6.37 -25.11 14.34
C THR A 58 7.45 -24.35 13.56
N ASP A 59 8.74 -24.61 13.83
CA ASP A 59 9.84 -24.06 13.00
C ASP A 59 9.74 -24.54 11.55
N PHE A 60 9.37 -25.80 11.37
CA PHE A 60 9.07 -26.36 10.05
C PHE A 60 7.91 -25.65 9.39
N GLY A 61 6.80 -25.42 10.11
CA GLY A 61 5.63 -24.69 9.63
C GLY A 61 5.98 -23.25 9.21
N ARG A 62 6.77 -22.53 10.02
CA ARG A 62 7.25 -21.18 9.66
C ARG A 62 8.07 -21.16 8.37
N SER A 63 8.94 -22.15 8.18
CA SER A 63 9.76 -22.26 6.99
C SER A 63 8.97 -22.63 5.73
N MET A 64 7.92 -23.46 5.87
CA MET A 64 7.10 -23.92 4.75
C MET A 64 6.01 -22.95 4.34
N LEU A 65 5.55 -22.10 5.26
CA LEU A 65 4.39 -21.21 5.04
C LEU A 65 4.54 -20.31 3.81
N PRO A 66 5.67 -19.63 3.56
CA PRO A 66 5.84 -18.79 2.36
C PRO A 66 5.65 -19.58 1.05
N SER A 67 6.21 -20.79 0.97
CA SER A 67 6.07 -21.63 -0.22
C SER A 67 4.63 -22.11 -0.45
N LEU A 68 3.90 -22.44 0.63
CA LEU A 68 2.48 -22.81 0.55
C LEU A 68 1.61 -21.62 0.11
N GLN A 69 1.94 -20.41 0.57
CA GLN A 69 1.29 -19.17 0.12
C GLN A 69 1.50 -18.94 -1.38
N GLN A 70 2.74 -19.10 -1.87
CA GLN A 70 3.06 -18.96 -3.29
C GLN A 70 2.29 -19.94 -4.17
N ILE A 71 2.23 -21.23 -3.77
CA ILE A 71 1.47 -22.27 -4.51
C ILE A 71 -0.02 -21.87 -4.58
N TYR A 72 -0.60 -21.47 -3.46
CA TYR A 72 -2.01 -21.08 -3.41
C TYR A 72 -2.30 -19.85 -4.25
N ALA A 73 -1.44 -18.83 -4.19
CA ALA A 73 -1.53 -17.64 -5.02
C ALA A 73 -1.43 -17.97 -6.53
N ALA A 74 -0.48 -18.83 -6.92
CA ALA A 74 -0.29 -19.26 -8.30
C ALA A 74 -1.55 -19.95 -8.87
N THR A 75 -2.27 -20.72 -8.06
CA THR A 75 -3.52 -21.37 -8.53
C THR A 75 -4.66 -20.38 -8.74
N SER A 76 -4.80 -19.38 -7.87
CA SER A 76 -5.77 -18.30 -8.04
C SER A 76 -5.50 -17.51 -9.32
N GLN A 77 -4.23 -17.24 -9.61
CA GLN A 77 -3.79 -16.57 -10.83
C GLN A 77 -4.08 -17.39 -12.08
N THR A 78 -3.83 -18.71 -12.03
CA THR A 78 -4.11 -19.59 -13.18
C THR A 78 -5.61 -19.63 -13.48
N ARG A 79 -6.46 -19.70 -12.47
CA ARG A 79 -7.92 -19.64 -12.64
C ARG A 79 -8.35 -18.29 -13.23
N GLU A 80 -7.78 -17.20 -12.75
CA GLU A 80 -8.10 -15.87 -13.27
C GLU A 80 -7.62 -15.70 -14.71
N LEU A 81 -6.41 -16.19 -15.06
CA LEU A 81 -5.91 -16.21 -16.42
C LEU A 81 -6.84 -17.02 -17.35
N ALA A 82 -7.24 -18.21 -16.93
CA ALA A 82 -8.17 -19.03 -17.69
C ALA A 82 -9.53 -18.32 -17.88
N ARG A 83 -10.04 -17.65 -16.85
CA ARG A 83 -11.26 -16.84 -16.93
C ARG A 83 -11.11 -15.67 -17.91
N ARG A 84 -9.98 -14.98 -17.90
CA ARG A 84 -9.66 -13.88 -18.83
C ARG A 84 -9.58 -14.37 -20.28
N LEU A 85 -8.96 -15.52 -20.52
CA LEU A 85 -8.83 -16.10 -21.87
C LEU A 85 -10.17 -16.61 -22.43
N GLN A 86 -11.13 -17.00 -21.58
CA GLN A 86 -12.45 -17.45 -21.98
C GLN A 86 -13.45 -16.31 -22.21
N GLN A 87 -13.19 -15.14 -21.66
CA GLN A 87 -14.06 -13.98 -21.82
C GLN A 87 -13.45 -13.04 -22.87
N ASP A 88 -14.10 -12.91 -23.99
CA ASP A 88 -13.86 -11.86 -25.02
C ASP A 88 -14.29 -10.46 -24.47
N ARG A 89 -14.04 -10.21 -23.20
CA ARG A 89 -14.45 -9.03 -22.44
C ARG A 89 -13.24 -8.25 -21.92
N SER A 90 -13.42 -6.95 -21.79
CA SER A 90 -12.44 -5.97 -21.32
C SER A 90 -11.47 -6.53 -20.25
N GLU A 91 -10.16 -6.42 -20.51
CA GLU A 91 -9.15 -6.81 -19.54
C GLU A 91 -9.24 -5.89 -18.31
N ALA A 92 -9.59 -6.45 -17.16
CA ALA A 92 -9.57 -5.70 -15.93
C ALA A 92 -8.14 -5.59 -15.38
N VAL A 93 -7.70 -4.38 -15.09
CA VAL A 93 -6.45 -4.09 -14.36
C VAL A 93 -6.82 -3.62 -12.97
N ARG A 94 -6.39 -4.36 -11.95
CA ARG A 94 -6.64 -4.03 -10.55
C ARG A 94 -5.45 -3.22 -10.02
N VAL A 95 -5.72 -1.96 -9.70
CA VAL A 95 -4.71 -1.00 -9.26
C VAL A 95 -4.90 -0.71 -7.77
N GLY A 96 -3.92 -1.10 -6.96
CA GLY A 96 -3.83 -0.66 -5.57
C GLY A 96 -3.27 0.75 -5.49
N ILE A 97 -3.81 1.57 -4.60
CA ILE A 97 -3.35 2.94 -4.37
C ILE A 97 -3.10 3.10 -2.88
N ILE A 98 -1.88 3.51 -2.51
CA ILE A 98 -1.61 3.80 -1.11
C ILE A 98 -2.45 4.99 -0.64
N CYS A 99 -3.01 4.87 0.54
CA CYS A 99 -4.03 5.78 1.08
C CYS A 99 -3.55 7.23 1.30
N THR A 100 -2.29 7.55 1.03
CA THR A 100 -1.71 8.90 1.08
C THR A 100 -1.61 9.55 -0.30
N ILE A 101 -1.88 8.82 -1.38
CA ILE A 101 -1.92 9.37 -2.73
C ILE A 101 -3.31 9.93 -2.98
N ASP A 102 -3.38 11.20 -3.34
CA ASP A 102 -4.65 11.84 -3.72
C ASP A 102 -5.10 11.33 -5.10
N LEU A 103 -6.34 10.85 -5.15
CA LEU A 103 -6.93 10.36 -6.40
C LEU A 103 -6.99 11.45 -7.48
N ASN A 104 -7.23 12.73 -7.09
CA ASN A 104 -7.25 13.84 -8.05
C ASN A 104 -5.90 14.03 -8.75
N ALA A 105 -4.79 13.67 -8.10
CA ALA A 105 -3.46 13.75 -8.69
C ALA A 105 -3.22 12.69 -9.77
N ILE A 106 -3.82 11.51 -9.65
CA ILE A 106 -3.51 10.37 -10.53
C ILE A 106 -4.63 10.05 -11.51
N PHE A 107 -5.88 10.38 -11.19
CA PHE A 107 -7.04 10.01 -11.99
C PHE A 107 -6.99 10.53 -13.44
N PRO A 108 -6.48 11.74 -13.76
CA PRO A 108 -6.33 12.20 -15.15
C PRO A 108 -5.48 11.26 -16.02
N ALA A 109 -4.41 10.67 -15.45
CA ALA A 109 -3.57 9.70 -16.18
C ALA A 109 -4.35 8.41 -16.49
N PHE A 110 -5.14 7.93 -15.54
CA PHE A 110 -5.97 6.74 -15.76
C PHE A 110 -7.12 6.99 -16.73
N LEU A 111 -7.71 8.18 -16.72
CA LEU A 111 -8.72 8.59 -17.68
C LEU A 111 -8.13 8.63 -19.10
N ALA A 112 -6.96 9.25 -19.25
CA ALA A 112 -6.25 9.28 -20.55
C ALA A 112 -5.87 7.85 -21.02
N PHE A 113 -5.44 6.99 -20.11
CA PHE A 113 -5.18 5.58 -20.41
C PHE A 113 -6.44 4.85 -20.91
N GLN A 114 -7.58 5.00 -20.23
CA GLN A 114 -8.83 4.37 -20.65
C GLN A 114 -9.32 4.89 -22.02
N GLN A 115 -9.07 6.16 -22.35
CA GLN A 115 -9.37 6.72 -23.67
C GLN A 115 -8.48 6.09 -24.76
N ALA A 116 -7.19 5.86 -24.46
CA ALA A 116 -6.25 5.21 -25.38
C ALA A 116 -6.51 3.71 -25.51
N PHE A 117 -7.00 3.06 -24.46
CA PHE A 117 -7.24 1.61 -24.38
C PHE A 117 -8.67 1.30 -23.90
N PRO A 118 -9.70 1.56 -24.71
CA PRO A 118 -11.12 1.52 -24.28
C PRO A 118 -11.63 0.12 -23.90
N LYS A 119 -10.90 -0.93 -24.27
CA LYS A 119 -11.22 -2.31 -23.86
C LYS A 119 -10.69 -2.68 -22.47
N THR A 120 -9.89 -1.81 -21.84
CA THR A 120 -9.34 -2.03 -20.50
C THR A 120 -10.26 -1.44 -19.43
N ASN A 121 -10.62 -2.24 -18.45
CA ASN A 121 -11.34 -1.78 -17.25
C ASN A 121 -10.38 -1.65 -16.08
N ILE A 122 -10.37 -0.49 -15.40
CA ILE A 122 -9.52 -0.27 -14.24
C ILE A 122 -10.37 -0.37 -12.98
N GLN A 123 -9.90 -1.14 -12.01
CA GLN A 123 -10.49 -1.29 -10.69
C GLN A 123 -9.52 -0.78 -9.64
N PHE A 124 -9.93 0.22 -8.87
CA PHE A 124 -9.10 0.77 -7.80
C PHE A 124 -9.38 0.10 -6.47
N ARG A 125 -8.31 -0.09 -5.69
CA ARG A 125 -8.34 -0.53 -4.31
C ARG A 125 -7.41 0.33 -3.49
N GLU A 126 -7.93 1.02 -2.48
CA GLU A 126 -7.14 1.77 -1.52
C GLU A 126 -6.64 0.86 -0.39
N GLY A 127 -5.45 1.14 0.14
CA GLY A 127 -4.91 0.42 1.28
C GLY A 127 -3.64 1.03 1.87
N SER A 128 -3.20 0.48 3.01
CA SER A 128 -1.86 0.78 3.54
C SER A 128 -0.78 0.11 2.68
N MET A 129 0.48 0.55 2.83
CA MET A 129 1.64 -0.07 2.17
C MET A 129 1.65 -1.60 2.35
N GLU A 130 1.50 -2.06 3.58
CA GLU A 130 1.53 -3.48 3.93
C GLU A 130 0.40 -4.27 3.27
N ALA A 131 -0.82 -3.72 3.31
CA ALA A 131 -2.00 -4.35 2.71
C ALA A 131 -1.89 -4.46 1.19
N LEU A 132 -1.29 -3.46 0.53
CA LEU A 132 -1.10 -3.46 -0.92
C LEU A 132 0.05 -4.37 -1.35
N ILE A 133 1.13 -4.45 -0.59
CA ILE A 133 2.22 -5.42 -0.82
C ILE A 133 1.69 -6.85 -0.69
N ASP A 134 0.93 -7.15 0.36
CA ASP A 134 0.28 -8.44 0.55
C ASP A 134 -0.69 -8.77 -0.61
N ALA A 135 -1.46 -7.79 -1.05
CA ALA A 135 -2.38 -7.95 -2.19
C ALA A 135 -1.64 -8.19 -3.53
N LEU A 136 -0.48 -7.55 -3.76
CA LEU A 136 0.39 -7.84 -4.90
C LEU A 136 0.95 -9.27 -4.84
N ASP A 137 1.47 -9.69 -3.69
CA ASP A 137 1.99 -11.04 -3.47
C ASP A 137 0.93 -12.11 -3.72
N LYS A 138 -0.31 -11.90 -3.24
CA LYS A 138 -1.46 -12.80 -3.43
C LYS A 138 -2.05 -12.74 -4.84
N GLY A 139 -1.76 -11.69 -5.61
CA GLY A 139 -2.36 -11.45 -6.92
C GLY A 139 -3.80 -10.93 -6.85
N ASP A 140 -4.19 -10.33 -5.74
CA ASP A 140 -5.48 -9.64 -5.58
C ASP A 140 -5.49 -8.30 -6.33
N ILE A 141 -4.32 -7.68 -6.51
CA ILE A 141 -4.07 -6.53 -7.38
C ILE A 141 -2.95 -6.84 -8.36
N ASP A 142 -2.94 -6.14 -9.49
CA ASP A 142 -1.97 -6.33 -10.57
C ASP A 142 -0.84 -5.30 -10.53
N VAL A 143 -1.16 -4.07 -10.12
CA VAL A 143 -0.24 -2.92 -9.99
C VAL A 143 -0.54 -2.22 -8.68
N ALA A 144 0.48 -1.72 -7.99
CA ALA A 144 0.30 -0.85 -6.83
C ALA A 144 1.01 0.49 -7.04
N LEU A 145 0.30 1.59 -6.85
CA LEU A 145 0.90 2.91 -6.73
C LEU A 145 1.36 3.11 -5.30
N LEU A 146 2.67 3.12 -5.11
CA LEU A 146 3.31 3.17 -3.80
C LEU A 146 4.33 4.30 -3.74
N ALA A 147 4.57 4.78 -2.53
CA ALA A 147 5.70 5.65 -2.19
C ALA A 147 6.30 5.17 -0.87
N SER A 148 7.60 5.30 -0.68
CA SER A 148 8.26 4.91 0.57
C SER A 148 9.57 5.66 0.74
N PRO A 149 9.90 6.15 1.96
CA PRO A 149 11.23 6.68 2.26
C PRO A 149 12.26 5.57 2.45
N PHE A 150 11.82 4.29 2.47
CA PHE A 150 12.65 3.12 2.65
C PHE A 150 12.68 2.27 1.39
N ALA A 151 13.72 1.46 1.24
CA ALA A 151 13.84 0.53 0.12
C ALA A 151 12.68 -0.48 0.12
N ILE A 152 11.98 -0.58 -1.01
CA ILE A 152 10.99 -1.61 -1.25
C ILE A 152 11.71 -2.91 -1.64
N ALA A 153 11.19 -4.07 -1.20
CA ALA A 153 11.79 -5.35 -1.47
C ALA A 153 12.02 -5.58 -2.98
N ARG A 154 13.21 -6.12 -3.35
CA ARG A 154 13.65 -6.29 -4.76
C ARG A 154 12.72 -7.13 -5.64
N ARG A 155 11.83 -7.92 -5.02
CA ARG A 155 10.83 -8.68 -5.77
C ARG A 155 9.74 -7.82 -6.40
N PHE A 156 9.66 -6.54 -6.02
CA PHE A 156 8.80 -5.55 -6.64
C PHE A 156 9.63 -4.59 -7.47
N SER A 157 9.16 -4.28 -8.65
CA SER A 157 9.80 -3.33 -9.55
C SER A 157 8.76 -2.49 -10.28
N GLY A 158 9.16 -1.34 -10.77
CA GLY A 158 8.29 -0.51 -11.58
C GLY A 158 8.79 0.91 -11.72
N PRO A 159 8.25 1.64 -12.70
CA PRO A 159 8.70 2.99 -13.03
C PRO A 159 8.29 3.99 -11.95
N VAL A 160 9.11 5.03 -11.79
CA VAL A 160 8.72 6.26 -11.10
C VAL A 160 7.76 7.02 -12.01
N LEU A 161 6.66 7.49 -11.47
CA LEU A 161 5.66 8.27 -12.19
C LEU A 161 5.91 9.77 -12.00
N TYR A 162 6.03 10.20 -10.77
CA TYR A 162 6.31 11.58 -10.39
C TYR A 162 6.95 11.65 -9.00
N ALA A 163 7.50 12.81 -8.68
CA ALA A 163 7.99 13.16 -7.34
C ALA A 163 7.26 14.41 -6.83
N GLU A 164 7.09 14.50 -5.52
CA GLU A 164 6.52 15.68 -4.86
C GLU A 164 7.10 15.88 -3.47
N ASP A 165 7.03 17.10 -2.98
CA ASP A 165 7.48 17.46 -1.64
C ASP A 165 6.37 17.18 -0.60
N PHE A 166 6.77 16.93 0.63
CA PHE A 166 5.90 17.08 1.79
C PHE A 166 5.96 18.52 2.29
N VAL A 167 4.82 19.05 2.66
CA VAL A 167 4.66 20.40 3.18
C VAL A 167 4.00 20.37 4.56
N VAL A 168 4.13 21.45 5.31
CA VAL A 168 3.35 21.65 6.54
C VAL A 168 2.06 22.36 6.17
N ALA A 169 0.97 21.62 6.17
CA ALA A 169 -0.37 22.17 6.02
C ALA A 169 -0.87 22.78 7.34
N HIS A 170 -1.57 23.90 7.22
CA HIS A 170 -2.08 24.66 8.37
C HIS A 170 -3.40 25.37 8.04
N GLY A 171 -4.11 25.82 9.05
CA GLY A 171 -5.32 26.61 8.90
C GLY A 171 -5.03 27.99 8.27
N PRO A 172 -6.07 28.64 7.70
CA PRO A 172 -5.90 29.90 6.95
C PRO A 172 -5.42 31.06 7.82
N THR A 173 -5.66 31.04 9.12
CA THR A 173 -5.26 32.08 10.08
C THR A 173 -4.02 31.71 10.89
N HIS A 174 -3.40 30.57 10.59
CA HIS A 174 -2.23 30.11 11.32
C HIS A 174 -1.02 31.00 11.05
N ARG A 175 -0.13 31.19 12.06
CA ARG A 175 1.08 32.03 11.98
C ARG A 175 2.03 31.62 10.84
N PHE A 176 1.99 30.36 10.42
CA PHE A 176 2.81 29.84 9.34
C PHE A 176 2.45 30.42 7.97
N GLY A 177 1.20 30.84 7.77
CA GLY A 177 0.76 31.48 6.51
C GLY A 177 1.41 32.83 6.22
N GLN A 178 2.07 33.44 7.21
CA GLN A 178 2.82 34.72 7.03
C GLN A 178 4.29 34.47 6.66
N ARG A 179 4.74 33.22 6.52
CA ARG A 179 6.12 32.85 6.23
C ARG A 179 6.24 32.27 4.83
N SER A 180 7.30 32.65 4.11
CA SER A 180 7.63 32.05 2.81
C SER A 180 8.22 30.64 2.93
N ALA A 181 8.83 30.32 4.08
CA ALA A 181 9.37 29.01 4.41
C ALA A 181 9.43 28.84 5.93
N LEU A 182 9.42 27.58 6.38
CA LEU A 182 9.62 27.19 7.78
C LEU A 182 10.98 26.52 7.95
N SER A 183 11.56 26.67 9.14
CA SER A 183 12.53 25.69 9.65
C SER A 183 11.80 24.57 10.35
N LEU A 184 12.35 23.35 10.37
CA LEU A 184 11.76 22.23 11.10
C LEU A 184 11.56 22.57 12.59
N THR A 185 12.48 23.37 13.16
CA THR A 185 12.39 23.84 14.54
C THR A 185 11.20 24.76 14.84
N ASP A 186 10.59 25.37 13.82
CA ASP A 186 9.38 26.18 13.98
C ASP A 186 8.16 25.35 14.42
N LEU A 187 8.24 24.03 14.24
CA LEU A 187 7.19 23.09 14.66
C LEU A 187 7.27 22.71 16.14
N GLN A 188 8.35 23.15 16.88
CA GLN A 188 8.50 22.83 18.29
C GLN A 188 7.26 23.24 19.09
N GLY A 189 6.62 22.26 19.75
CA GLY A 189 5.45 22.45 20.60
C GLY A 189 4.15 22.76 19.85
N GLU A 190 4.13 22.76 18.51
CA GLU A 190 2.91 22.97 17.73
C GLU A 190 1.89 21.86 17.96
N ALA A 191 0.62 22.22 17.96
CA ALA A 191 -0.49 21.27 17.90
C ALA A 191 -0.44 20.52 16.57
N TYR A 192 -0.34 19.19 16.63
CA TYR A 192 -0.10 18.35 15.45
C TYR A 192 -1.21 17.32 15.24
N CYS A 193 -1.75 17.28 14.02
CA CYS A 193 -2.70 16.28 13.58
C CYS A 193 -1.96 15.16 12.85
N GLN A 194 -1.74 14.04 13.53
CA GLN A 194 -0.95 12.92 13.03
C GLN A 194 -1.77 11.97 12.17
N ARG A 195 -1.20 11.55 11.05
CA ARG A 195 -1.74 10.48 10.22
C ARG A 195 -1.08 9.14 10.54
N SER A 196 -1.84 8.20 11.15
CA SER A 196 -1.31 6.93 11.66
C SER A 196 -0.93 5.89 10.60
N LEU A 197 -1.41 6.01 9.36
CA LEU A 197 -1.07 5.10 8.24
C LEU A 197 -0.28 5.79 7.12
N CYS A 198 0.41 6.91 7.42
CA CYS A 198 1.31 7.54 6.46
C CYS A 198 2.64 6.79 6.44
N GLU A 199 3.07 6.36 5.27
CA GLU A 199 4.34 5.65 5.03
C GLU A 199 5.58 6.47 5.38
N TYR A 200 5.42 7.79 5.48
CA TYR A 200 6.48 8.73 5.88
C TYR A 200 6.45 9.09 7.37
N SER A 201 5.40 8.75 8.15
CA SER A 201 5.28 9.17 9.54
C SER A 201 6.51 8.85 10.38
N LEU A 202 6.94 7.59 10.40
CA LEU A 202 8.11 7.16 11.18
C LEU A 202 9.41 7.84 10.71
N TYR A 203 9.53 8.12 9.41
CA TYR A 203 10.69 8.81 8.86
C TYR A 203 10.71 10.27 9.30
N ILE A 204 9.59 10.97 9.21
CA ILE A 204 9.43 12.37 9.63
C ILE A 204 9.64 12.48 11.14
N GLU A 205 9.03 11.61 11.94
CA GLU A 205 9.19 11.58 13.41
C GLU A 205 10.66 11.38 13.81
N ARG A 206 11.36 10.46 13.14
CA ARG A 206 12.80 10.26 13.38
C ARG A 206 13.62 11.51 13.09
N VAL A 207 13.40 12.16 11.95
CA VAL A 207 14.13 13.38 11.58
C VAL A 207 13.81 14.52 12.54
N MET A 208 12.55 14.66 13.00
CA MET A 208 12.19 15.63 14.03
C MET A 208 12.92 15.36 15.35
N ALA A 209 12.91 14.10 15.81
CA ALA A 209 13.60 13.70 17.04
C ALA A 209 15.12 13.91 16.97
N GLU A 210 15.77 13.58 15.85
CA GLU A 210 17.20 13.83 15.63
C GLU A 210 17.57 15.32 15.71
N ARG A 211 16.62 16.21 15.44
CA ARG A 211 16.79 17.66 15.52
C ARG A 211 16.23 18.28 16.81
N GLY A 212 15.80 17.46 17.74
CA GLY A 212 15.23 17.90 19.02
C GLY A 212 13.90 18.63 18.88
N VAL A 213 13.14 18.36 17.82
CA VAL A 213 11.81 18.93 17.59
C VAL A 213 10.75 17.97 18.11
N ASP A 214 9.94 18.44 19.04
CA ASP A 214 8.83 17.69 19.64
C ASP A 214 7.53 18.45 19.38
N VAL A 215 6.54 17.76 18.78
CA VAL A 215 5.22 18.31 18.47
C VAL A 215 4.19 17.80 19.46
N ASN A 216 3.17 18.61 19.74
CA ASN A 216 2.06 18.18 20.60
C ASN A 216 1.00 17.47 19.74
N VAL A 217 1.01 16.14 19.70
CA VAL A 217 0.00 15.35 18.95
C VAL A 217 -1.36 15.48 19.65
N VAL A 218 -2.22 16.33 19.08
CA VAL A 218 -3.58 16.60 19.60
C VAL A 218 -4.63 15.68 18.99
N GLN A 219 -4.37 15.13 17.79
CA GLN A 219 -5.26 14.20 17.10
C GLN A 219 -4.46 13.16 16.32
N GLN A 220 -4.96 11.94 16.27
CA GLN A 220 -4.39 10.86 15.47
C GLN A 220 -5.49 10.10 14.72
N THR A 221 -5.35 9.94 13.40
CA THR A 221 -6.33 9.25 12.56
C THR A 221 -5.67 8.59 11.35
N PRO A 222 -6.18 7.43 10.85
CA PRO A 222 -5.71 6.86 9.59
C PRO A 222 -6.27 7.59 8.35
N ARG A 223 -7.24 8.49 8.50
CA ARG A 223 -7.98 9.12 7.41
C ARG A 223 -7.43 10.48 7.04
N GLU A 224 -7.02 10.62 5.76
CA GLU A 224 -6.48 11.87 5.21
C GLU A 224 -7.51 13.01 5.23
N ASP A 225 -8.74 12.74 4.80
CA ASP A 225 -9.82 13.72 4.75
C ASP A 225 -10.18 14.28 6.13
N TRP A 226 -10.01 13.48 7.19
CA TRP A 226 -10.18 13.95 8.56
C TRP A 226 -9.04 14.87 8.99
N VAL A 227 -7.79 14.52 8.67
CA VAL A 227 -6.64 15.41 8.94
C VAL A 227 -6.83 16.75 8.24
N GLN A 228 -7.18 16.75 6.95
CA GLN A 228 -7.46 17.97 6.21
C GLN A 228 -8.54 18.82 6.86
N THR A 229 -9.63 18.18 7.32
CA THR A 229 -10.75 18.88 8.00
C THR A 229 -10.29 19.53 9.30
N MET A 230 -9.51 18.79 10.12
CA MET A 230 -8.98 19.30 11.40
C MET A 230 -7.98 20.43 11.20
N VAL A 231 -7.06 20.30 10.22
CA VAL A 231 -6.11 21.35 9.86
C VAL A 231 -6.84 22.61 9.38
N ARG A 232 -7.84 22.47 8.50
CA ARG A 232 -8.66 23.60 8.03
C ARG A 232 -9.39 24.31 9.16
N ALA A 233 -9.86 23.55 10.15
CA ALA A 233 -10.52 24.08 11.33
C ALA A 233 -9.56 24.73 12.36
N GLY A 234 -8.24 24.66 12.12
CA GLY A 234 -7.24 25.23 13.02
C GLY A 234 -6.96 24.40 14.28
N VAL A 235 -7.29 23.10 14.29
CA VAL A 235 -7.03 22.19 15.41
C VAL A 235 -5.53 21.97 15.59
N GLY A 236 -4.77 21.97 14.50
CA GLY A 236 -3.32 21.79 14.48
C GLY A 236 -2.76 21.88 13.07
N VAL A 237 -1.47 21.61 12.95
CA VAL A 237 -0.76 21.50 11.67
C VAL A 237 -0.50 20.02 11.33
N ALA A 238 -0.16 19.71 10.07
CA ALA A 238 0.19 18.36 9.66
C ALA A 238 1.22 18.36 8.53
N PHE A 239 2.17 17.44 8.55
CA PHE A 239 2.90 17.10 7.33
C PHE A 239 2.01 16.28 6.40
N MET A 240 1.93 16.68 5.15
CA MET A 240 1.26 15.93 4.09
C MET A 240 1.92 16.18 2.73
N ALA A 241 1.64 15.34 1.76
CA ALA A 241 2.09 15.58 0.40
C ALA A 241 1.50 16.86 -0.16
N GLU A 242 2.28 17.60 -0.95
CA GLU A 242 1.85 18.90 -1.49
C GLU A 242 0.60 18.78 -2.36
N SER A 243 0.49 17.73 -3.19
CA SER A 243 -0.70 17.46 -3.98
C SER A 243 -1.97 17.30 -3.12
N THR A 244 -1.83 16.64 -1.98
CA THR A 244 -2.91 16.45 -1.01
C THR A 244 -3.35 17.78 -0.36
N ALA A 245 -2.39 18.63 -0.01
CA ALA A 245 -2.69 19.96 0.53
C ALA A 245 -3.40 20.84 -0.52
N VAL A 246 -2.91 20.83 -1.77
CA VAL A 246 -3.50 21.55 -2.90
C VAL A 246 -4.93 21.09 -3.17
N SER A 247 -5.15 19.79 -3.33
CA SER A 247 -6.50 19.23 -3.59
C SER A 247 -7.46 19.47 -2.43
N GLY A 248 -6.94 19.44 -1.20
CA GLY A 248 -7.70 19.76 0.00
C GLY A 248 -8.02 21.26 0.17
N GLY A 249 -7.48 22.15 -0.68
CA GLY A 249 -7.64 23.60 -0.55
C GLY A 249 -7.08 24.13 0.77
N LEU A 250 -5.99 23.53 1.25
CA LEU A 250 -5.33 23.94 2.49
C LEU A 250 -4.24 25.00 2.23
N SER A 251 -4.02 25.87 3.19
CA SER A 251 -2.79 26.64 3.25
C SER A 251 -1.65 25.75 3.66
N PHE A 252 -0.47 25.96 3.09
CA PHE A 252 0.73 25.20 3.45
C PHE A 252 2.00 26.02 3.30
N THR A 253 3.07 25.57 3.95
CA THR A 253 4.39 26.19 3.88
C THR A 253 5.46 25.11 3.79
N HIS A 254 6.46 25.33 2.93
CA HIS A 254 7.59 24.41 2.74
C HIS A 254 8.58 24.48 3.92
N VAL A 255 9.31 23.36 4.13
CA VAL A 255 10.36 23.21 5.15
C VAL A 255 11.69 22.86 4.46
N PRO A 256 12.42 23.83 3.89
CA PRO A 256 13.59 23.57 3.04
C PRO A 256 14.77 22.91 3.76
N ASP A 257 14.93 23.15 5.06
CA ASP A 257 16.00 22.58 5.89
C ASP A 257 15.74 21.12 6.31
N ALA A 258 14.52 20.62 6.10
CA ALA A 258 14.14 19.22 6.30
C ALA A 258 13.21 18.79 5.17
N ARG A 259 13.74 18.80 3.94
CA ARG A 259 12.95 18.49 2.76
C ARG A 259 12.65 17.01 2.68
N PHE A 260 11.38 16.66 2.84
CA PHE A 260 10.88 15.32 2.62
C PHE A 260 10.29 15.22 1.21
N VAL A 261 10.89 14.36 0.38
CA VAL A 261 10.44 14.13 -1.00
C VAL A 261 9.94 12.70 -1.11
N ARG A 262 8.82 12.49 -1.78
CA ARG A 262 8.38 11.15 -2.15
C ARG A 262 8.39 10.98 -3.65
N GLU A 263 8.78 9.79 -4.10
CA GLU A 263 8.59 9.31 -5.46
C GLU A 263 7.42 8.33 -5.47
N VAL A 264 6.42 8.60 -6.28
CA VAL A 264 5.33 7.68 -6.52
C VAL A 264 5.70 6.75 -7.68
N ARG A 265 5.60 5.44 -7.42
CA ARG A 265 5.99 4.37 -8.36
C ARG A 265 4.82 3.46 -8.65
N ALA A 266 4.72 2.99 -9.90
CA ALA A 266 3.80 1.91 -10.28
C ALA A 266 4.53 0.57 -10.12
N MET A 267 4.32 -0.10 -8.98
CA MET A 267 5.01 -1.32 -8.61
C MET A 267 4.23 -2.57 -8.99
N VAL A 268 4.95 -3.58 -9.45
CA VAL A 268 4.45 -4.92 -9.79
C VAL A 268 5.39 -5.97 -9.21
N LEU A 269 4.93 -7.22 -9.11
CA LEU A 269 5.77 -8.35 -8.75
C LEU A 269 6.67 -8.73 -9.94
N SER A 270 8.00 -8.61 -9.80
CA SER A 270 8.97 -8.73 -10.90
C SER A 270 8.95 -10.09 -11.61
N ASP A 271 8.74 -11.17 -10.84
CA ASP A 271 8.80 -12.54 -11.36
C ASP A 271 7.45 -13.05 -11.88
N ARG A 272 6.42 -12.19 -11.92
CA ARG A 272 5.09 -12.57 -12.38
C ARG A 272 4.86 -12.08 -13.80
N PRO A 273 4.43 -12.96 -14.74
CA PRO A 273 3.97 -12.53 -16.04
C PRO A 273 2.77 -11.57 -15.92
N HIS A 274 2.83 -10.45 -16.61
CA HIS A 274 1.76 -9.46 -16.63
C HIS A 274 0.83 -9.69 -17.82
N SER A 275 -0.46 -9.31 -17.68
CA SER A 275 -1.38 -9.25 -18.82
C SER A 275 -0.95 -8.16 -19.80
N GLY A 276 -1.42 -8.23 -21.04
CA GLY A 276 -1.17 -7.19 -22.04
C GLY A 276 -1.60 -5.81 -21.56
N ALA A 277 -2.76 -5.70 -20.89
CA ALA A 277 -3.27 -4.45 -20.34
C ALA A 277 -2.40 -3.88 -19.20
N VAL A 278 -1.86 -4.73 -18.33
CA VAL A 278 -0.90 -4.30 -17.29
C VAL A 278 0.38 -3.77 -17.93
N GLY A 279 0.92 -4.48 -18.93
CA GLY A 279 2.10 -4.03 -19.69
C GLY A 279 1.86 -2.67 -20.37
N GLN A 280 0.69 -2.49 -21.00
CA GLN A 280 0.28 -1.21 -21.59
C GLN A 280 0.18 -0.09 -20.56
N LEU A 281 -0.39 -0.35 -19.38
CA LEU A 281 -0.48 0.64 -18.31
C LEU A 281 0.91 1.06 -17.80
N LEU A 282 1.80 0.10 -17.54
CA LEU A 282 3.17 0.37 -17.09
C LEU A 282 4.02 1.12 -18.13
N ALA A 283 3.75 0.93 -19.42
CA ALA A 283 4.40 1.69 -20.49
C ALA A 283 3.79 3.09 -20.65
N PHE A 284 2.49 3.25 -20.39
CA PHE A 284 1.77 4.51 -20.59
C PHE A 284 2.04 5.53 -19.47
N LEU A 285 1.96 5.09 -18.20
CA LEU A 285 2.02 6.00 -17.05
C LEU A 285 3.30 6.85 -16.96
N PRO A 286 4.52 6.35 -17.24
CA PRO A 286 5.73 7.19 -17.21
C PRO A 286 5.76 8.29 -18.28
N GLY A 287 5.04 8.06 -19.40
CA GLY A 287 4.93 9.03 -20.50
C GLY A 287 3.86 10.09 -20.28
N PHE A 288 3.02 9.95 -19.27
CA PHE A 288 1.97 10.92 -18.97
C PHE A 288 2.57 12.24 -18.47
N ASP A 289 1.93 13.36 -18.84
CA ASP A 289 2.33 14.67 -18.34
C ASP A 289 1.72 14.93 -16.95
N TRP A 290 2.54 14.74 -15.91
CA TRP A 290 2.15 14.94 -14.52
C TRP A 290 2.08 16.40 -14.09
N SER A 291 2.50 17.35 -14.94
CA SER A 291 2.56 18.80 -14.62
C SER A 291 1.17 19.47 -14.52
N HIS A 292 0.08 18.75 -14.76
CA HIS A 292 -1.28 19.25 -14.57
C HIS A 292 -1.58 19.66 -13.12
N ILE A 293 -0.83 19.14 -12.16
CA ILE A 293 -0.72 19.67 -10.79
C ILE A 293 0.69 20.25 -10.63
N PRO A 294 0.83 21.55 -10.40
CA PRO A 294 2.12 22.24 -10.45
C PRO A 294 3.18 21.72 -9.48
N CYS A 295 2.76 21.05 -8.39
CA CYS A 295 3.67 20.46 -7.40
C CYS A 295 4.25 19.11 -7.83
N LEU A 296 3.70 18.46 -8.87
CA LEU A 296 4.20 17.18 -9.34
C LEU A 296 5.38 17.39 -10.29
N LYS A 297 6.52 16.84 -9.95
CA LYS A 297 7.77 16.96 -10.70
C LYS A 297 8.04 15.67 -11.46
N LYS A 298 8.56 15.79 -12.70
CA LYS A 298 9.16 14.62 -13.36
C LYS A 298 10.29 14.07 -12.47
N PRO A 299 10.43 12.76 -12.36
CA PRO A 299 11.55 12.19 -11.64
C PRO A 299 12.88 12.67 -12.28
N ASP A 300 13.84 13.06 -11.45
CA ASP A 300 15.19 13.31 -11.92
C ASP A 300 15.78 12.00 -12.46
N VAL A 301 15.95 11.92 -13.77
CA VAL A 301 16.54 10.74 -14.46
C VAL A 301 18.06 10.75 -14.28
N THR A 302 18.54 10.92 -13.05
CA THR A 302 19.96 10.86 -12.72
C THR A 302 20.16 9.90 -11.57
N GLY A 303 20.44 8.61 -11.93
CA GLY A 303 20.85 7.59 -10.98
C GLY A 303 20.87 6.23 -11.60
#